data_b503ad58320739d349c86916d31e4ab3
#
_entry.id   b503ad58320739d349c86916d31e4ab3
#
_cell.length_a   1.000
_cell.length_b   1.000
_cell.length_c   1.000
_cell.angle_alpha   90.00
_cell.angle_beta   90.00
_cell.angle_gamma   90.00
#
_symmetry.space_group_name_H-M   'P 1'
#
loop_
_entity.id
_entity.type
_entity.pdbx_description
1 polymer ?
#
loop_
_entity_poly.entity_id
_entity_poly.type
_entity_poly.pdbx_seq_one_letter_code
_entity_poly.pdbx_strand_id
1 'polypeptide(L)'
;ETIVQVHCRRAVVEAGFGEQVAEYEARIAAAGLPAGQVPPEVPAEYQAAVERGWAAGIRLLQALGANARYFTDSASKVPLDVGMGNAAAGLCIDFYGRFEAEVSNGGRPDGAMAYLTPRGESGVGADPISILRGAPHRDIAQRFVEFLLSEAGQKIWCYRPGAPGGPEKYA
;
A
#
# COMPACT_ATOMS: atom_id res chain seq x y z
N GLU A 1 8.35 1.41 3.09
CA GLU A 1 7.87 0.45 4.11
C GLU A 1 7.35 -0.82 3.46
N THR A 2 6.37 -0.76 2.57
CA THR A 2 5.74 -1.93 1.92
C THR A 2 6.74 -2.88 1.25
N ILE A 3 7.74 -2.38 0.52
CA ILE A 3 8.76 -3.21 -0.13
C ILE A 3 9.48 -4.09 0.90
N VAL A 4 9.92 -3.50 2.02
CA VAL A 4 10.63 -4.22 3.08
C VAL A 4 9.72 -5.26 3.74
N GLN A 5 8.47 -4.89 4.04
CA GLN A 5 7.49 -5.81 4.64
C GLN A 5 7.23 -7.04 3.76
N VAL A 6 7.06 -6.84 2.44
CA VAL A 6 6.87 -7.93 1.47
C VAL A 6 8.06 -8.89 1.47
N HIS A 7 9.29 -8.37 1.47
CA HIS A 7 10.49 -9.20 1.51
C HIS A 7 10.67 -9.92 2.84
N CYS A 8 10.35 -9.29 3.97
CA CYS A 8 10.34 -9.96 5.28
C CYS A 8 9.33 -11.10 5.30
N ARG A 9 8.09 -10.85 4.88
CA ARG A 9 7.04 -11.87 4.86
C ARG A 9 7.39 -13.05 3.95
N ARG A 10 7.95 -12.79 2.77
CA ARG A 10 8.45 -13.83 1.88
C ARG A 10 9.52 -14.68 2.54
N ALA A 11 10.54 -14.07 3.12
CA ALA A 11 11.64 -14.79 3.77
C ALA A 11 11.15 -15.66 4.95
N VAL A 12 10.15 -15.20 5.68
CA VAL A 12 9.52 -15.95 6.79
C VAL A 12 8.71 -17.15 6.27
N VAL A 13 7.94 -16.97 5.19
CA VAL A 13 7.21 -18.06 4.55
C VAL A 13 8.17 -19.12 3.98
N GLU A 14 9.22 -18.70 3.30
CA GLU A 14 10.26 -19.58 2.75
C GLU A 14 11.03 -20.34 3.84
N ALA A 15 11.13 -19.78 5.05
CA ALA A 15 11.69 -20.44 6.22
C ALA A 15 10.73 -21.43 6.90
N GLY A 16 9.51 -21.61 6.38
CA GLY A 16 8.55 -22.60 6.87
C GLY A 16 7.55 -22.07 7.91
N PHE A 17 7.50 -20.77 8.16
CA PHE A 17 6.60 -20.17 9.16
C PHE A 17 5.28 -19.62 8.57
N GLY A 18 4.86 -20.10 7.40
CA GLY A 18 3.70 -19.56 6.69
C GLY A 18 2.40 -19.58 7.51
N GLU A 19 2.16 -20.61 8.32
CA GLU A 19 0.97 -20.71 9.16
C GLU A 19 1.03 -19.80 10.39
N GLN A 20 2.22 -19.51 10.91
CA GLN A 20 2.45 -18.70 12.10
C GLN A 20 2.65 -17.21 11.82
N VAL A 21 2.71 -16.81 10.55
CA VAL A 21 3.01 -15.41 10.17
C VAL A 21 2.10 -14.43 10.88
N ALA A 22 0.78 -14.63 10.84
CA ALA A 22 -0.17 -13.70 11.44
C ALA A 22 -0.02 -13.57 12.97
N GLU A 23 0.27 -14.67 13.65
CA GLU A 23 0.52 -14.68 15.09
C GLU A 23 1.78 -13.87 15.43
N TYR A 24 2.88 -14.12 14.72
CA TYR A 24 4.14 -13.43 14.98
C TYR A 24 4.11 -11.98 14.54
N GLU A 25 3.44 -11.64 13.43
CA GLU A 25 3.21 -10.24 13.02
C GLU A 25 2.42 -9.48 14.10
N ALA A 26 1.39 -10.08 14.68
CA ALA A 26 0.63 -9.49 15.79
C ALA A 26 1.50 -9.27 17.05
N ARG A 27 2.37 -10.21 17.40
CA ARG A 27 3.33 -10.05 18.52
C ARG A 27 4.33 -8.93 18.28
N ILE A 28 4.89 -8.84 17.07
CA ILE A 28 5.81 -7.76 16.69
C ILE A 28 5.12 -6.40 16.78
N ALA A 29 3.91 -6.29 16.24
CA ALA A 29 3.12 -5.07 16.30
C ALA A 29 2.79 -4.66 17.75
N ALA A 30 2.40 -5.62 18.60
CA ALA A 30 2.10 -5.36 20.01
C ALA A 30 3.34 -4.96 20.82
N ALA A 31 4.53 -5.44 20.45
CA ALA A 31 5.77 -5.10 21.14
C ALA A 31 6.27 -3.66 20.83
N GLY A 32 5.76 -3.02 19.78
CA GLY A 32 6.17 -1.66 19.39
C GLY A 32 7.65 -1.52 19.06
N LEU A 33 8.30 -2.57 18.61
CA LEU A 33 9.73 -2.59 18.33
C LEU A 33 10.08 -1.83 17.04
N PRO A 34 11.29 -1.27 16.94
CA PRO A 34 11.79 -0.71 15.69
C PRO A 34 11.73 -1.70 14.53
N ALA A 35 11.64 -1.18 13.31
CA ALA A 35 11.60 -2.02 12.11
C ALA A 35 12.80 -2.99 12.05
N GLY A 36 12.51 -4.24 11.72
CA GLY A 36 13.51 -5.31 11.65
C GLY A 36 13.84 -5.99 13.00
N GLN A 37 13.31 -5.49 14.11
CA GLN A 37 13.43 -6.16 15.41
C GLN A 37 12.18 -7.01 15.70
N VAL A 38 12.38 -8.12 16.40
CA VAL A 38 11.31 -9.03 16.84
C VAL A 38 11.47 -9.38 18.31
N PRO A 39 10.36 -9.73 19.03
CA PRO A 39 10.43 -10.13 20.43
C PRO A 39 11.31 -11.37 20.65
N PRO A 40 11.96 -11.49 21.83
CA PRO A 40 12.78 -12.66 22.16
C PRO A 40 12.02 -13.99 22.18
N GLU A 41 10.71 -13.94 22.36
CA GLU A 41 9.83 -15.13 22.41
C GLU A 41 9.55 -15.73 21.01
N VAL A 42 9.97 -15.04 19.97
CA VAL A 42 9.87 -15.56 18.60
C VAL A 42 11.08 -16.45 18.30
N PRO A 43 10.90 -17.58 17.60
CA PRO A 43 12.01 -18.49 17.29
C PRO A 43 13.17 -17.79 16.59
N ALA A 44 14.40 -18.19 16.90
CA ALA A 44 15.61 -17.58 16.32
C ALA A 44 15.63 -17.70 14.78
N GLU A 45 15.13 -18.79 14.23
CA GLU A 45 15.01 -19.00 12.78
C GLU A 45 14.03 -18.02 12.12
N TYR A 46 12.94 -17.68 12.82
CA TYR A 46 12.02 -16.62 12.36
C TYR A 46 12.70 -15.26 12.39
N GLN A 47 13.41 -14.92 13.46
CA GLN A 47 14.18 -13.66 13.56
C GLN A 47 15.19 -13.55 12.42
N ALA A 48 15.96 -14.60 12.18
CA ALA A 48 16.93 -14.65 11.10
C ALA A 48 16.26 -14.52 9.71
N ALA A 49 15.06 -15.05 9.53
CA ALA A 49 14.29 -14.87 8.29
C ALA A 49 13.83 -13.41 8.11
N VAL A 50 13.35 -12.75 9.16
CA VAL A 50 13.00 -11.33 9.13
C VAL A 50 14.21 -10.47 8.77
N GLU A 51 15.38 -10.71 9.38
CA GLU A 51 16.62 -9.98 9.08
C GLU A 51 17.06 -10.15 7.62
N ARG A 52 16.97 -11.36 7.08
CA ARG A 52 17.27 -11.62 5.65
C ARG A 52 16.31 -10.86 4.73
N GLY A 53 15.01 -10.90 5.05
CA GLY A 53 13.99 -10.18 4.29
C GLY A 53 14.18 -8.66 4.35
N TRP A 54 14.47 -8.13 5.54
CA TRP A 54 14.83 -6.72 5.74
C TRP A 54 16.01 -6.32 4.86
N ALA A 55 17.12 -7.07 4.94
CA ALA A 55 18.30 -6.79 4.14
C ALA A 55 18.04 -6.87 2.63
N ALA A 56 17.20 -7.80 2.19
CA ALA A 56 16.79 -7.90 0.78
C ALA A 56 15.96 -6.69 0.33
N GLY A 57 14.98 -6.28 1.13
CA GLY A 57 14.16 -5.10 0.85
C GLY A 57 14.98 -3.80 0.79
N ILE A 58 15.93 -3.61 1.72
CA ILE A 58 16.82 -2.44 1.71
C ILE A 58 17.74 -2.45 0.48
N ARG A 59 18.29 -3.60 0.10
CA ARG A 59 19.10 -3.70 -1.15
C ARG A 59 18.28 -3.33 -2.38
N LEU A 60 17.03 -3.74 -2.46
CA LEU A 60 16.15 -3.34 -3.55
C LEU A 60 15.91 -1.82 -3.56
N LEU A 61 15.64 -1.21 -2.40
CA LEU A 61 15.50 0.25 -2.29
C LEU A 61 16.78 0.99 -2.70
N GLN A 62 17.95 0.49 -2.34
CA GLN A 62 19.23 1.05 -2.78
C GLN A 62 19.40 0.95 -4.31
N ALA A 63 19.06 -0.19 -4.90
CA ALA A 63 19.12 -0.38 -6.35
C ALA A 63 18.13 0.55 -7.09
N LEU A 64 16.92 0.70 -6.55
CA LEU A 64 15.95 1.68 -7.06
C LEU A 64 16.50 3.10 -6.96
N GLY A 65 17.10 3.47 -5.82
CA GLY A 65 17.70 4.80 -5.61
C GLY A 65 18.82 5.11 -6.57
N ALA A 66 19.63 4.13 -6.89
CA ALA A 66 20.74 4.28 -7.87
C ALA A 66 20.24 4.55 -9.30
N ASN A 67 19.00 4.20 -9.62
CA ASN A 67 18.37 4.35 -10.94
C ASN A 67 17.25 5.39 -10.96
N ALA A 68 16.83 5.90 -9.81
CA ALA A 68 15.75 6.85 -9.70
C ALA A 68 16.20 8.26 -10.11
N ARG A 69 15.38 8.95 -10.88
CA ARG A 69 15.58 10.36 -11.17
C ARG A 69 15.48 11.22 -9.91
N TYR A 70 14.53 10.88 -9.02
CA TYR A 70 14.31 11.52 -7.72
C TYR A 70 13.42 10.66 -6.83
N PHE A 71 13.38 11.00 -5.55
CA PHE A 71 12.37 10.59 -4.59
C PHE A 71 11.50 11.80 -4.23
N THR A 72 10.22 11.56 -3.93
CA THR A 72 9.26 12.62 -3.56
C THR A 72 8.45 12.18 -2.35
N ASP A 73 8.00 13.14 -1.57
CA ASP A 73 7.02 12.99 -0.47
C ASP A 73 5.56 13.05 -0.96
N SER A 74 5.34 13.40 -2.24
CA SER A 74 4.01 13.48 -2.84
C SER A 74 3.63 12.17 -3.53
N ALA A 75 2.62 11.49 -2.99
CA ALA A 75 2.13 10.22 -3.51
C ALA A 75 1.57 10.31 -4.94
N SER A 76 0.97 11.45 -5.32
CA SER A 76 0.40 11.68 -6.64
C SER A 76 1.41 12.13 -7.70
N LYS A 77 2.56 12.69 -7.26
CA LYS A 77 3.55 13.25 -8.20
C LYS A 77 4.16 12.20 -9.12
N VAL A 78 4.45 11.00 -8.61
CA VAL A 78 5.10 9.95 -9.39
C VAL A 78 4.25 9.52 -10.59
N PRO A 79 2.98 9.10 -10.43
CA PRO A 79 2.15 8.73 -11.58
C PRO A 79 1.88 9.92 -12.51
N LEU A 80 1.74 11.14 -11.99
CA LEU A 80 1.59 12.34 -12.82
C LEU A 80 2.81 12.56 -13.73
N ASP A 81 4.04 12.43 -13.21
CA ASP A 81 5.25 12.58 -14.01
C ASP A 81 5.39 11.48 -15.07
N VAL A 82 4.91 10.27 -14.80
CA VAL A 82 4.84 9.21 -15.82
C VAL A 82 3.79 9.57 -16.88
N GLY A 83 2.60 10.00 -16.49
CA GLY A 83 1.54 10.44 -17.42
C GLY A 83 1.96 11.60 -18.30
N MET A 84 2.75 12.52 -17.78
CA MET A 84 3.32 13.66 -18.53
C MET A 84 4.56 13.31 -19.37
N GLY A 85 5.07 12.07 -19.30
CA GLY A 85 6.27 11.64 -20.02
C GLY A 85 7.59 12.12 -19.40
N ASN A 86 7.57 12.66 -18.17
CA ASN A 86 8.77 13.09 -17.44
C ASN A 86 9.56 11.91 -16.85
N ALA A 87 8.92 10.75 -16.71
CA ALA A 87 9.52 9.49 -16.29
C ALA A 87 8.91 8.32 -17.06
N ALA A 88 9.71 7.29 -17.35
CA ALA A 88 9.24 6.11 -18.05
C ALA A 88 8.44 5.16 -17.15
N ALA A 89 8.75 5.12 -15.87
CA ALA A 89 8.09 4.29 -14.86
C ALA A 89 8.26 4.91 -13.48
N GLY A 90 7.42 4.51 -12.51
CA GLY A 90 7.54 4.94 -11.13
C GLY A 90 6.79 4.02 -10.18
N LEU A 91 7.19 4.03 -8.90
CA LEU A 91 6.49 3.33 -7.83
C LEU A 91 5.50 4.28 -7.16
N CYS A 92 4.27 3.85 -7.04
CA CYS A 92 3.21 4.64 -6.42
C CYS A 92 2.17 3.74 -5.74
N ILE A 93 1.29 4.37 -4.96
CA ILE A 93 0.10 3.73 -4.40
C ILE A 93 -0.88 3.44 -5.55
N ASP A 94 -1.57 2.31 -5.50
CA ASP A 94 -2.45 1.82 -6.56
C ASP A 94 -3.57 2.82 -6.93
N PHE A 95 -4.15 3.47 -5.94
CA PHE A 95 -5.19 4.49 -6.15
C PHE A 95 -4.73 5.58 -7.13
N TYR A 96 -3.59 6.21 -6.86
CA TYR A 96 -3.07 7.29 -7.70
C TYR A 96 -2.58 6.78 -9.06
N GLY A 97 -1.95 5.59 -9.10
CA GLY A 97 -1.47 5.02 -10.36
C GLY A 97 -2.59 4.62 -11.30
N ARG A 98 -3.68 4.04 -10.78
CA ARG A 98 -4.87 3.68 -11.58
C ARG A 98 -5.61 4.92 -12.07
N PHE A 99 -5.81 5.91 -11.20
CA PHE A 99 -6.46 7.16 -11.56
C PHE A 99 -5.70 7.87 -12.68
N GLU A 100 -4.39 8.06 -12.54
CA GLU A 100 -3.59 8.77 -13.54
C GLU A 100 -3.52 8.01 -14.87
N ALA A 101 -3.43 6.67 -14.84
CA ALA A 101 -3.47 5.87 -16.06
C ALA A 101 -4.80 6.05 -16.81
N GLU A 102 -5.92 6.13 -16.10
CA GLU A 102 -7.23 6.35 -16.71
C GLU A 102 -7.37 7.77 -17.29
N VAL A 103 -6.94 8.78 -16.54
CA VAL A 103 -7.00 10.18 -16.98
C VAL A 103 -6.06 10.43 -18.17
N SER A 104 -4.79 10.01 -18.07
CA SER A 104 -3.79 10.18 -19.13
C SER A 104 -4.18 9.45 -20.42
N ASN A 105 -4.86 8.33 -20.31
CA ASN A 105 -5.35 7.58 -21.46
C ASN A 105 -6.69 8.09 -22.00
N GLY A 106 -7.33 9.05 -21.35
CA GLY A 106 -8.68 9.51 -21.70
C GLY A 106 -9.74 8.40 -21.68
N GLY A 107 -9.61 7.46 -20.75
CA GLY A 107 -10.49 6.31 -20.61
C GLY A 107 -10.26 5.18 -21.65
N ARG A 108 -9.27 5.30 -22.55
CA ARG A 108 -8.97 4.28 -23.57
C ARG A 108 -8.15 3.13 -22.96
N PRO A 109 -8.49 1.87 -23.24
CA PRO A 109 -7.76 0.70 -22.70
C PRO A 109 -6.38 0.49 -23.32
N ASP A 110 -6.13 1.06 -24.50
CA ASP A 110 -4.89 0.97 -25.29
C ASP A 110 -4.01 2.23 -25.17
N GLY A 111 -4.19 3.01 -24.11
CA GLY A 111 -3.41 4.20 -23.86
C GLY A 111 -1.94 3.91 -23.53
N ALA A 112 -1.13 4.97 -23.52
CA ALA A 112 0.32 4.88 -23.33
C ALA A 112 0.74 4.56 -21.88
N MET A 113 -0.15 4.76 -20.89
CA MET A 113 0.14 4.54 -19.47
C MET A 113 -0.63 3.35 -18.91
N ALA A 114 0.03 2.52 -18.12
CA ALA A 114 -0.59 1.41 -17.42
C ALA A 114 -0.16 1.37 -15.94
N TYR A 115 -1.08 0.95 -15.07
CA TYR A 115 -0.76 0.59 -13.70
C TYR A 115 -0.68 -0.94 -13.58
N LEU A 116 0.39 -1.41 -12.97
CA LEU A 116 0.63 -2.83 -12.73
C LEU A 116 0.86 -3.09 -11.24
N THR A 117 0.15 -4.07 -10.69
CA THR A 117 0.45 -4.61 -9.36
C THR A 117 1.33 -5.84 -9.52
N PRO A 118 2.62 -5.80 -9.14
CA PRO A 118 3.51 -6.95 -9.27
C PRO A 118 3.02 -8.11 -8.39
N ARG A 119 2.89 -9.30 -8.97
CA ARG A 119 2.43 -10.48 -8.23
C ARG A 119 3.43 -10.86 -7.15
N GLY A 120 2.96 -10.92 -5.89
CA GLY A 120 3.79 -11.29 -4.73
C GLY A 120 4.81 -10.22 -4.31
N GLU A 121 4.77 -9.03 -4.90
CA GLU A 121 5.68 -7.92 -4.59
C GLU A 121 4.94 -6.68 -4.07
N SER A 122 3.66 -6.80 -3.76
CA SER A 122 2.84 -5.72 -3.20
C SER A 122 2.20 -6.15 -1.88
N GLY A 123 2.19 -5.23 -0.91
CA GLY A 123 1.38 -5.35 0.29
C GLY A 123 -0.01 -4.74 0.05
N VAL A 124 -1.02 -5.34 0.64
CA VAL A 124 -2.37 -4.79 0.69
C VAL A 124 -2.65 -4.38 2.14
N GLY A 125 -2.98 -3.13 2.35
CA GLY A 125 -3.37 -2.59 3.65
C GLY A 125 -4.65 -1.78 3.51
N ALA A 126 -5.50 -1.80 4.53
CA ALA A 126 -6.65 -0.90 4.60
C ALA A 126 -6.21 0.45 5.16
N ASP A 127 -6.62 1.54 4.52
CA ASP A 127 -6.43 2.86 5.09
C ASP A 127 -7.34 3.04 6.31
N PRO A 128 -6.80 3.44 7.47
CA PRO A 128 -7.58 3.58 8.69
C PRO A 128 -8.41 4.86 8.65
N ILE A 129 -9.58 4.80 9.29
CA ILE A 129 -10.39 5.97 9.62
C ILE A 129 -10.63 6.01 11.12
N SER A 130 -10.56 7.19 11.73
CA SER A 130 -10.83 7.37 13.15
C SER A 130 -11.57 8.68 13.43
N ILE A 131 -12.32 8.70 14.53
CA ILE A 131 -12.99 9.89 15.02
C ILE A 131 -12.08 10.56 16.05
N LEU A 132 -11.75 11.82 15.85
CA LEU A 132 -10.89 12.58 16.75
C LEU A 132 -11.53 12.70 18.14
N ARG A 133 -10.70 12.64 19.18
CA ARG A 133 -11.13 12.89 20.54
C ARG A 133 -11.65 14.34 20.64
N GLY A 134 -12.86 14.52 21.19
CA GLY A 134 -13.47 15.84 21.32
C GLY A 134 -14.13 16.36 20.05
N ALA A 135 -14.37 15.52 19.04
CA ALA A 135 -15.15 15.90 17.87
C ALA A 135 -16.51 16.50 18.29
N PRO A 136 -16.85 17.73 17.87
CA PRO A 136 -18.04 18.45 18.36
C PRO A 136 -19.35 17.80 17.91
N HIS A 137 -19.35 17.09 16.79
CA HIS A 137 -20.50 16.38 16.21
C HIS A 137 -20.19 14.89 16.05
N ARG A 138 -19.94 14.23 17.18
CA ARG A 138 -19.51 12.83 17.20
C ARG A 138 -20.52 11.88 16.58
N ASP A 139 -21.81 12.13 16.76
CA ASP A 139 -22.90 11.35 16.17
C ASP A 139 -22.91 11.42 14.64
N ILE A 140 -22.68 12.60 14.09
CA ILE A 140 -22.54 12.81 12.63
C ILE A 140 -21.28 12.13 12.13
N ALA A 141 -20.16 12.29 12.79
CA ALA A 141 -18.90 11.66 12.43
C ALA A 141 -19.02 10.12 12.45
N GLN A 142 -19.72 9.55 13.43
CA GLN A 142 -19.95 8.11 13.49
C GLN A 142 -20.79 7.64 12.29
N ARG A 143 -21.90 8.29 11.97
CA ARG A 143 -22.73 7.96 10.79
C ARG A 143 -21.93 8.06 9.49
N PHE A 144 -21.04 9.03 9.37
CA PHE A 144 -20.15 9.16 8.22
C PHE A 144 -19.19 7.99 8.11
N VAL A 145 -18.57 7.56 9.22
CA VAL A 145 -17.70 6.38 9.25
C VAL A 145 -18.49 5.11 8.87
N GLU A 146 -19.67 4.92 9.44
CA GLU A 146 -20.55 3.80 9.13
C GLU A 146 -20.93 3.78 7.63
N PHE A 147 -21.24 4.95 7.06
CA PHE A 147 -21.51 5.08 5.63
C PHE A 147 -20.26 4.72 4.79
N LEU A 148 -19.09 5.25 5.12
CA LEU A 148 -17.85 4.93 4.38
C LEU A 148 -17.52 3.44 4.40
N LEU A 149 -17.77 2.77 5.52
CA LEU A 149 -17.53 1.32 5.66
C LEU A 149 -18.67 0.46 5.08
N SER A 150 -19.79 1.07 4.66
CA SER A 150 -20.88 0.36 4.00
C SER A 150 -20.53 0.00 2.55
N GLU A 151 -21.27 -0.96 1.99
CA GLU A 151 -21.13 -1.31 0.56
C GLU A 151 -21.34 -0.10 -0.37
N ALA A 152 -22.30 0.77 -0.03
CA ALA A 152 -22.56 1.98 -0.81
C ALA A 152 -21.39 2.96 -0.79
N GLY A 153 -20.80 3.22 0.39
CA GLY A 153 -19.62 4.06 0.53
C GLY A 153 -18.40 3.48 -0.17
N GLN A 154 -18.18 2.17 -0.05
CA GLN A 154 -17.05 1.50 -0.72
C GLN A 154 -17.19 1.51 -2.25
N LYS A 155 -18.40 1.41 -2.80
CA LYS A 155 -18.64 1.54 -4.24
C LYS A 155 -18.30 2.93 -4.77
N ILE A 156 -18.62 3.98 -4.02
CA ILE A 156 -18.25 5.35 -4.41
C ILE A 156 -16.72 5.49 -4.49
N TRP A 157 -15.99 4.84 -3.58
CA TRP A 157 -14.53 4.91 -3.53
C TRP A 157 -13.83 4.02 -4.56
N CYS A 158 -14.34 2.83 -4.78
CA CYS A 158 -13.65 1.79 -5.56
C CYS A 158 -14.10 1.68 -7.02
N TYR A 159 -15.26 2.23 -7.36
CA TYR A 159 -15.83 2.08 -8.70
C TYR A 159 -15.48 3.29 -9.57
N ARG A 160 -15.40 3.03 -10.89
CA ARG A 160 -15.23 4.09 -11.88
C ARG A 160 -16.46 5.00 -11.93
N PRO A 161 -16.28 6.29 -12.23
CA PRO A 161 -17.40 7.19 -12.51
C PRO A 161 -18.34 6.61 -13.57
N GLY A 162 -19.64 6.72 -13.32
CA GLY A 162 -20.69 6.21 -14.19
C GLY A 162 -20.97 4.70 -14.08
N ALA A 163 -20.19 3.95 -13.27
CA ALA A 163 -20.53 2.55 -12.97
C ALA A 163 -21.77 2.47 -12.05
N PRO A 164 -22.63 1.41 -12.16
CA PRO A 164 -23.79 1.26 -11.29
C PRO A 164 -23.41 1.26 -9.81
N GLY A 165 -23.91 2.25 -9.05
CA GLY A 165 -23.57 2.46 -7.62
C GLY A 165 -22.24 3.14 -7.36
N GLY A 166 -21.48 3.50 -8.40
CA GLY A 166 -20.27 4.30 -8.30
C GLY A 166 -20.54 5.81 -8.32
N PRO A 167 -19.50 6.63 -8.24
CA PRO A 167 -19.63 8.09 -8.28
C PRO A 167 -20.05 8.57 -9.68
N GLU A 168 -20.68 9.75 -9.75
CA GLU A 168 -21.01 10.39 -11.03
C GLU A 168 -19.77 11.00 -11.72
N LYS A 169 -18.81 11.45 -10.93
CA LYS A 169 -17.57 12.12 -11.37
C LYS A 169 -16.41 11.66 -10.50
N TYR A 170 -15.21 11.85 -11.01
CA TYR A 170 -14.02 11.77 -10.16
C TYR A 170 -14.06 12.85 -9.07
N ALA A 171 -13.59 12.47 -7.88
CA ALA A 171 -13.50 13.39 -6.75
C ALA A 171 -12.39 14.43 -6.95
#